data_4e6a5760db000de0019a5c87c2369ed0
#
_entry.id   4e6a5760db000de0019a5c87c2369ed0
#
_cell.length_a   1.000
_cell.length_b   1.000
_cell.length_c   1.000
_cell.angle_alpha   90.00
_cell.angle_beta   90.00
_cell.angle_gamma   90.00
#
_symmetry.space_group_name_H-M   'P 1'
#
loop_
_entity.id
_entity.type
_entity.pdbx_description
1 polymer ?
#
loop_
_entity_poly.entity_id
_entity_poly.type
_entity_poly.pdbx_seq_one_letter_code
_entity_poly.pdbx_strand_id
1 'polypeptide(L)'
;MSTAAAAMRISKSRPFWLIGVIVAVFAGLFLSICIGIVHDASLQELHPADAIVVFGAAEYAGRPSPVYRARLDHAYELFRRGIAPVVITSGGAAADPNFSEGGVGHDYLKRRGIPDSSLIAETQGSDTAESAVRVGVILRANHMSSCIAVSDEYHVFRIRRLLEDERVQVYVAPRPESKPHSLWLRAWAVLREAISYLAWRLHFRVR
;
A
#
# COMPACT_ATOMS: atom_id res chain seq x y z
N MET A 1 -71.29 -12.83 25.76
CA MET A 1 -70.52 -12.47 24.56
C MET A 1 -69.13 -12.02 25.06
N SER A 2 -68.17 -12.93 24.92
CA SER A 2 -66.78 -12.71 25.41
C SER A 2 -65.87 -12.61 24.20
N THR A 3 -65.31 -11.43 23.95
CA THR A 3 -64.35 -11.17 22.92
C THR A 3 -62.94 -11.37 23.47
N ALA A 4 -62.33 -12.51 23.11
CA ALA A 4 -60.93 -12.81 23.44
C ALA A 4 -59.99 -11.96 22.50
N ALA A 5 -59.30 -11.02 23.08
CA ALA A 5 -58.21 -10.29 22.40
C ALA A 5 -56.98 -11.20 22.26
N ALA A 6 -56.68 -11.62 21.06
CA ALA A 6 -55.45 -12.34 20.74
C ALA A 6 -54.26 -11.34 20.74
N ALA A 7 -53.49 -11.33 21.82
CA ALA A 7 -52.25 -10.57 21.91
C ALA A 7 -51.20 -11.24 21.01
N MET A 8 -50.84 -10.55 19.93
CA MET A 8 -49.77 -10.95 19.00
C MET A 8 -48.42 -10.81 19.70
N ARG A 9 -47.83 -11.93 20.14
CA ARG A 9 -46.47 -11.99 20.69
C ARG A 9 -45.48 -11.68 19.57
N ILE A 10 -45.01 -10.44 19.48
CA ILE A 10 -43.89 -10.06 18.62
C ILE A 10 -42.63 -10.74 19.21
N SER A 11 -42.13 -11.74 18.50
CA SER A 11 -40.90 -12.47 18.87
C SER A 11 -39.71 -11.51 18.96
N LYS A 12 -39.17 -11.31 20.18
CA LYS A 12 -37.99 -10.46 20.45
C LYS A 12 -36.65 -11.03 19.93
N SER A 13 -36.66 -12.16 19.20
CA SER A 13 -35.44 -12.82 18.72
C SER A 13 -34.87 -12.26 17.40
N ARG A 14 -35.62 -11.43 16.68
CA ARG A 14 -35.20 -10.87 15.38
C ARG A 14 -33.97 -9.94 15.44
N PRO A 15 -33.77 -9.05 16.44
CA PRO A 15 -32.62 -8.14 16.45
C PRO A 15 -31.28 -8.85 16.69
N PHE A 16 -31.25 -9.92 17.51
CA PHE A 16 -30.00 -10.64 17.80
C PHE A 16 -29.44 -11.42 16.60
N TRP A 17 -30.29 -12.00 15.77
CA TRP A 17 -29.86 -12.66 14.56
C TRP A 17 -29.27 -11.70 13.54
N LEU A 18 -29.89 -10.53 13.35
CA LEU A 18 -29.38 -9.49 12.46
C LEU A 18 -28.01 -8.98 12.91
N ILE A 19 -27.80 -8.75 14.21
CA ILE A 19 -26.50 -8.37 14.77
C ILE A 19 -25.47 -9.47 14.48
N GLY A 20 -25.82 -10.74 14.69
CA GLY A 20 -24.94 -11.87 14.40
C GLY A 20 -24.51 -11.92 12.92
N VAL A 21 -25.45 -11.71 11.99
CA VAL A 21 -25.16 -11.66 10.55
C VAL A 21 -24.24 -10.47 10.22
N ILE A 22 -24.52 -9.28 10.76
CA ILE A 22 -23.67 -8.09 10.54
C ILE A 22 -22.25 -8.35 11.02
N VAL A 23 -22.08 -8.88 12.23
CA VAL A 23 -20.76 -9.22 12.78
C VAL A 23 -20.05 -10.25 11.91
N ALA A 24 -20.75 -11.29 11.45
CA ALA A 24 -20.18 -12.32 10.58
C ALA A 24 -19.72 -11.76 9.22
N VAL A 25 -20.49 -10.83 8.63
CA VAL A 25 -20.12 -10.14 7.39
C VAL A 25 -18.86 -9.28 7.60
N PHE A 26 -18.81 -8.49 8.67
CA PHE A 26 -17.62 -7.67 8.97
C PHE A 26 -16.39 -8.52 9.25
N ALA A 27 -16.53 -9.61 10.01
CA ALA A 27 -15.45 -10.57 10.26
C ALA A 27 -14.94 -11.22 8.96
N GLY A 28 -15.87 -11.62 8.07
CA GLY A 28 -15.52 -12.18 6.76
C GLY A 28 -14.79 -11.19 5.86
N LEU A 29 -15.25 -9.94 5.81
CA LEU A 29 -14.57 -8.86 5.07
C LEU A 29 -13.18 -8.59 5.63
N PHE A 30 -13.04 -8.50 6.95
CA PHE A 30 -11.74 -8.30 7.60
C PHE A 30 -10.78 -9.46 7.31
N LEU A 31 -11.26 -10.70 7.41
CA LEU A 31 -10.46 -11.89 7.09
C LEU A 31 -10.01 -11.89 5.62
N SER A 32 -10.89 -11.51 4.70
CA SER A 32 -10.54 -11.42 3.26
C SER A 32 -9.43 -10.40 3.00
N ILE A 33 -9.41 -9.27 3.71
CA ILE A 33 -8.32 -8.28 3.66
C ILE A 33 -7.02 -8.90 4.18
N CYS A 34 -7.06 -9.57 5.34
CA CYS A 34 -5.87 -10.24 5.89
C CYS A 34 -5.30 -11.30 4.93
N ILE A 35 -6.17 -12.09 4.30
CA ILE A 35 -5.75 -13.07 3.27
C ILE A 35 -5.12 -12.37 2.08
N GLY A 36 -5.71 -11.28 1.59
CA GLY A 36 -5.16 -10.47 0.50
C GLY A 36 -3.77 -9.91 0.83
N ILE A 37 -3.57 -9.41 2.05
CA ILE A 37 -2.26 -8.90 2.51
C ILE A 37 -1.20 -10.01 2.48
N VAL A 38 -1.52 -11.20 3.01
CA VAL A 38 -0.60 -12.35 3.03
C VAL A 38 -0.33 -12.86 1.60
N HIS A 39 -1.34 -12.86 0.75
CA HIS A 39 -1.22 -13.24 -0.65
C HIS A 39 -0.27 -12.29 -1.40
N ASP A 40 -0.54 -10.98 -1.40
CA ASP A 40 0.28 -10.00 -2.11
C ASP A 40 1.72 -9.94 -1.55
N ALA A 41 1.91 -10.17 -0.24
CA ALA A 41 3.21 -10.28 0.39
C ALA A 41 4.08 -11.46 -0.12
N SER A 42 3.49 -12.43 -0.78
CA SER A 42 4.17 -13.59 -1.35
C SER A 42 4.37 -13.52 -2.86
N LEU A 43 3.78 -12.51 -3.51
CA LEU A 43 3.88 -12.34 -4.95
C LEU A 43 5.22 -11.70 -5.36
N GLN A 44 5.66 -12.08 -6.56
CA GLN A 44 6.75 -11.42 -7.30
C GLN A 44 6.27 -11.29 -8.76
N GLU A 45 5.54 -10.22 -9.05
CA GLU A 45 4.92 -10.00 -10.37
C GLU A 45 5.87 -9.19 -11.25
N LEU A 46 6.84 -9.86 -11.85
CA LEU A 46 7.89 -9.24 -12.64
C LEU A 46 7.48 -9.14 -14.13
N HIS A 47 6.34 -8.51 -14.39
CA HIS A 47 5.89 -8.18 -15.73
C HIS A 47 6.53 -6.86 -16.21
N PRO A 48 6.77 -6.69 -17.52
CA PRO A 48 7.14 -5.39 -18.07
C PRO A 48 6.09 -4.35 -17.70
N ALA A 49 6.54 -3.18 -17.21
CA ALA A 49 5.71 -2.06 -16.82
C ALA A 49 6.34 -0.73 -17.24
N ASP A 50 5.57 0.36 -17.19
CA ASP A 50 6.05 1.68 -17.57
C ASP A 50 7.00 2.27 -16.53
N ALA A 51 6.78 1.97 -15.23
CA ALA A 51 7.62 2.46 -14.15
C ALA A 51 7.78 1.45 -13.00
N ILE A 52 8.89 1.56 -12.26
CA ILE A 52 9.06 1.00 -10.92
C ILE A 52 8.77 2.12 -9.92
N VAL A 53 7.87 1.91 -8.97
CA VAL A 53 7.50 2.89 -7.95
C VAL A 53 7.98 2.40 -6.59
N VAL A 54 8.88 3.17 -5.96
CA VAL A 54 9.44 2.87 -4.64
C VAL A 54 8.84 3.80 -3.61
N PHE A 55 8.07 3.24 -2.68
CA PHE A 55 7.55 4.02 -1.55
C PHE A 55 8.60 4.17 -0.45
N GLY A 56 8.71 5.37 0.09
CA GLY A 56 9.65 5.73 1.13
C GLY A 56 9.46 4.95 2.43
N ALA A 57 10.49 4.99 3.28
CA ALA A 57 10.49 4.34 4.59
C ALA A 57 11.51 5.00 5.53
N ALA A 58 11.38 6.27 5.72
CA ALA A 58 12.26 7.17 6.47
C ALA A 58 13.63 7.44 5.81
N GLU A 59 14.08 8.65 6.03
CA GLU A 59 15.43 9.12 5.75
C GLU A 59 16.05 9.71 7.02
N TYR A 60 17.38 9.81 7.06
CA TYR A 60 18.13 10.38 8.16
C TYR A 60 19.23 11.29 7.61
N ALA A 61 19.04 12.61 7.74
CA ALA A 61 19.99 13.64 7.28
C ALA A 61 20.44 13.40 5.81
N GLY A 62 19.50 13.23 4.90
CA GLY A 62 19.74 13.02 3.48
C GLY A 62 20.25 11.62 3.10
N ARG A 63 20.11 10.64 3.99
CA ARG A 63 20.47 9.24 3.72
C ARG A 63 19.25 8.31 3.93
N PRO A 64 19.02 7.36 3.04
CA PRO A 64 17.93 6.42 3.24
C PRO A 64 18.18 5.56 4.49
N SER A 65 17.12 5.32 5.29
CA SER A 65 17.15 4.33 6.37
C SER A 65 17.54 2.94 5.84
N PRO A 66 17.99 2.00 6.69
CA PRO A 66 18.31 0.64 6.25
C PRO A 66 17.15 -0.06 5.52
N VAL A 67 15.91 0.18 5.96
CA VAL A 67 14.69 -0.33 5.32
C VAL A 67 14.49 0.31 3.94
N TYR A 68 14.60 1.63 3.86
CA TYR A 68 14.42 2.35 2.60
C TYR A 68 15.52 1.99 1.60
N ARG A 69 16.77 1.89 2.06
CA ARG A 69 17.89 1.42 1.23
C ARG A 69 17.59 0.05 0.61
N ALA A 70 17.08 -0.90 1.39
CA ALA A 70 16.78 -2.23 0.87
C ALA A 70 15.67 -2.22 -0.19
N ARG A 71 14.67 -1.32 -0.09
CA ARG A 71 13.67 -1.11 -1.15
C ARG A 71 14.31 -0.53 -2.41
N LEU A 72 15.16 0.49 -2.25
CA LEU A 72 15.88 1.14 -3.36
C LEU A 72 16.82 0.16 -4.07
N ASP A 73 17.54 -0.67 -3.31
CA ASP A 73 18.42 -1.70 -3.87
C ASP A 73 17.62 -2.72 -4.68
N HIS A 74 16.46 -3.15 -4.19
CA HIS A 74 15.58 -4.05 -4.93
C HIS A 74 15.06 -3.40 -6.23
N ALA A 75 14.63 -2.14 -6.17
CA ALA A 75 14.21 -1.39 -7.35
C ALA A 75 15.34 -1.21 -8.38
N TYR A 76 16.58 -0.97 -7.91
CA TYR A 76 17.75 -0.91 -8.75
C TYR A 76 17.98 -2.22 -9.51
N GLU A 77 17.86 -3.37 -8.85
CA GLU A 77 17.99 -4.68 -9.51
C GLU A 77 16.89 -4.91 -10.56
N LEU A 78 15.64 -4.51 -10.28
CA LEU A 78 14.55 -4.60 -11.24
C LEU A 78 14.81 -3.70 -12.46
N PHE A 79 15.27 -2.48 -12.25
CA PHE A 79 15.66 -1.56 -13.32
C PHE A 79 16.80 -2.14 -14.18
N ARG A 80 17.85 -2.67 -13.53
CA ARG A 80 18.98 -3.32 -14.22
C ARG A 80 18.56 -4.51 -15.07
N ARG A 81 17.51 -5.20 -14.69
CA ARG A 81 16.90 -6.32 -15.46
C ARG A 81 16.01 -5.83 -16.61
N GLY A 82 15.82 -4.51 -16.77
CA GLY A 82 15.00 -3.94 -17.85
C GLY A 82 13.50 -4.15 -17.64
N ILE A 83 13.03 -4.34 -16.41
CA ILE A 83 11.61 -4.59 -16.12
C ILE A 83 10.78 -3.32 -16.38
N ALA A 84 11.34 -2.13 -16.12
CA ALA A 84 10.73 -0.85 -16.50
C ALA A 84 11.82 0.18 -16.82
N PRO A 85 11.55 1.16 -17.71
CA PRO A 85 12.52 2.18 -18.12
C PRO A 85 12.66 3.34 -17.15
N VAL A 86 11.72 3.50 -16.21
CA VAL A 86 11.67 4.63 -15.27
C VAL A 86 11.54 4.13 -13.84
N VAL A 87 12.19 4.81 -12.89
CA VAL A 87 12.00 4.60 -11.45
C VAL A 87 11.45 5.87 -10.82
N ILE A 88 10.33 5.75 -10.11
CA ILE A 88 9.70 6.82 -9.34
C ILE A 88 9.98 6.54 -7.87
N THR A 89 10.63 7.46 -7.18
CA THR A 89 10.81 7.42 -5.71
C THR A 89 9.81 8.35 -5.05
N SER A 90 9.11 7.91 -4.02
CA SER A 90 7.98 8.64 -3.44
C SER A 90 8.09 8.77 -1.94
N GLY A 91 7.74 9.94 -1.45
CA GLY A 91 7.62 10.30 -0.04
C GLY A 91 8.12 11.71 0.23
N GLY A 92 7.35 12.45 1.02
CA GLY A 92 7.63 13.83 1.38
C GLY A 92 8.69 13.97 2.48
N ALA A 93 8.85 15.20 2.97
CA ALA A 93 9.68 15.48 4.12
C ALA A 93 9.03 14.96 5.41
N ALA A 94 9.82 14.28 6.24
CA ALA A 94 9.37 13.78 7.54
C ALA A 94 9.84 14.73 8.67
N ALA A 95 10.89 14.36 9.40
CA ALA A 95 11.40 15.14 10.53
C ALA A 95 12.29 16.31 10.09
N ASP A 96 13.02 16.17 8.99
CA ASP A 96 13.88 17.23 8.43
C ASP A 96 13.22 17.82 7.18
N PRO A 97 12.80 19.10 7.21
CA PRO A 97 12.16 19.74 6.06
C PRO A 97 13.10 19.94 4.85
N ASN A 98 14.41 19.79 5.03
CA ASN A 98 15.38 19.94 3.94
C ASN A 98 15.48 18.67 3.06
N PHE A 99 14.98 17.54 3.54
CA PHE A 99 15.05 16.28 2.84
C PHE A 99 13.67 15.63 2.73
N SER A 100 13.36 15.13 1.56
CA SER A 100 12.20 14.28 1.33
C SER A 100 12.64 12.85 1.05
N GLU A 101 11.85 11.86 1.44
CA GLU A 101 12.16 10.47 1.14
C GLU A 101 12.30 10.25 -0.37
N GLY A 102 11.40 10.83 -1.19
CA GLY A 102 11.47 10.76 -2.64
C GLY A 102 12.78 11.33 -3.21
N GLY A 103 13.20 12.52 -2.74
CA GLY A 103 14.45 13.14 -3.17
C GLY A 103 15.69 12.35 -2.75
N VAL A 104 15.73 11.88 -1.51
CA VAL A 104 16.82 11.03 -0.99
C VAL A 104 16.93 9.71 -1.77
N GLY A 105 15.78 9.10 -2.12
CA GLY A 105 15.74 7.89 -2.94
C GLY A 105 16.26 8.12 -4.36
N HIS A 106 15.82 9.21 -4.99
CA HIS A 106 16.29 9.63 -6.31
C HIS A 106 17.82 9.79 -6.32
N ASP A 107 18.37 10.56 -5.39
CA ASP A 107 19.81 10.80 -5.30
C ASP A 107 20.60 9.51 -5.01
N TYR A 108 20.03 8.62 -4.19
CA TYR A 108 20.64 7.32 -3.94
C TYR A 108 20.76 6.49 -5.21
N LEU A 109 19.69 6.39 -6.00
CA LEU A 109 19.65 5.60 -7.23
C LEU A 109 20.52 6.22 -8.34
N LYS A 110 20.55 7.56 -8.43
CA LYS A 110 21.45 8.30 -9.34
C LYS A 110 22.91 8.00 -9.04
N ARG A 111 23.31 8.03 -7.76
CA ARG A 111 24.68 7.64 -7.34
C ARG A 111 25.01 6.18 -7.64
N ARG A 112 23.99 5.29 -7.74
CA ARG A 112 24.18 3.90 -8.16
C ARG A 112 24.26 3.71 -9.67
N GLY A 113 24.09 4.77 -10.45
CA GLY A 113 24.27 4.76 -11.90
C GLY A 113 22.98 4.65 -12.71
N ILE A 114 21.80 4.84 -12.12
CA ILE A 114 20.57 5.06 -12.92
C ILE A 114 20.66 6.47 -13.52
N PRO A 115 20.45 6.62 -14.84
CA PRO A 115 20.44 7.94 -15.48
C PRO A 115 19.36 8.83 -14.90
N ASP A 116 19.66 10.11 -14.75
CA ASP A 116 18.72 11.11 -14.22
C ASP A 116 17.43 11.20 -15.04
N SER A 117 17.54 11.01 -16.36
CA SER A 117 16.40 10.94 -17.27
C SER A 117 15.45 9.75 -17.03
N SER A 118 15.88 8.74 -16.29
CA SER A 118 15.10 7.57 -15.90
C SER A 118 14.62 7.63 -14.43
N LEU A 119 14.81 8.78 -13.76
CA LEU A 119 14.43 8.95 -12.36
C LEU A 119 13.42 10.10 -12.20
N ILE A 120 12.39 9.86 -11.40
CA ILE A 120 11.42 10.90 -11.01
C ILE A 120 11.26 10.84 -9.49
N ALA A 121 11.34 12.00 -8.82
CA ALA A 121 11.09 12.11 -7.39
C ALA A 121 9.72 12.72 -7.12
N GLU A 122 8.86 12.01 -6.39
CA GLU A 122 7.68 12.56 -5.73
C GLU A 122 8.09 12.94 -4.30
N THR A 123 7.98 14.21 -3.94
CA THR A 123 8.60 14.76 -2.74
C THR A 123 7.61 15.43 -1.77
N GLN A 124 6.31 15.31 -2.02
CA GLN A 124 5.29 16.07 -1.29
C GLN A 124 4.29 15.22 -0.52
N GLY A 125 4.22 13.93 -0.78
CA GLY A 125 3.27 13.03 -0.13
C GLY A 125 3.58 12.88 1.36
N SER A 126 2.68 13.36 2.22
CA SER A 126 2.82 13.31 3.68
C SER A 126 2.52 11.93 4.28
N ASP A 127 1.81 11.10 3.53
CA ASP A 127 1.50 9.73 3.88
C ASP A 127 1.39 8.84 2.63
N THR A 128 1.18 7.53 2.83
CA THR A 128 1.12 6.56 1.73
C THR A 128 -0.04 6.83 0.77
N ALA A 129 -1.18 7.33 1.25
CA ALA A 129 -2.35 7.58 0.41
C ALA A 129 -2.12 8.82 -0.46
N GLU A 130 -1.63 9.90 0.11
CA GLU A 130 -1.28 11.11 -0.64
C GLU A 130 -0.16 10.82 -1.65
N SER A 131 0.88 10.08 -1.25
CA SER A 131 1.94 9.64 -2.15
C SER A 131 1.40 8.85 -3.34
N ALA A 132 0.44 7.94 -3.13
CA ALA A 132 -0.16 7.16 -4.21
C ALA A 132 -0.94 8.05 -5.19
N VAL A 133 -1.72 9.01 -4.71
CA VAL A 133 -2.42 10.00 -5.56
C VAL A 133 -1.42 10.79 -6.41
N ARG A 134 -0.33 11.29 -5.81
CA ARG A 134 0.72 12.05 -6.51
C ARG A 134 1.47 11.22 -7.53
N VAL A 135 1.80 9.98 -7.20
CA VAL A 135 2.39 9.01 -8.13
C VAL A 135 1.44 8.76 -9.30
N GLY A 136 0.13 8.59 -9.05
CA GLY A 136 -0.89 8.47 -10.09
C GLY A 136 -0.92 9.69 -11.02
N VAL A 137 -0.79 10.91 -10.50
CA VAL A 137 -0.67 12.14 -11.31
C VAL A 137 0.61 12.12 -12.15
N ILE A 138 1.75 11.75 -11.57
CA ILE A 138 3.04 11.66 -12.29
C ILE A 138 2.95 10.64 -13.43
N LEU A 139 2.42 9.46 -13.17
CA LEU A 139 2.26 8.42 -14.19
C LEU A 139 1.40 8.91 -15.36
N ARG A 140 0.23 9.49 -15.08
CA ARG A 140 -0.66 10.05 -16.12
C ARG A 140 0.00 11.17 -16.92
N ALA A 141 0.70 12.08 -16.26
CA ALA A 141 1.38 13.20 -16.92
C ALA A 141 2.50 12.73 -17.87
N ASN A 142 3.07 11.55 -17.62
CA ASN A 142 4.09 10.94 -18.46
C ASN A 142 3.55 9.84 -19.39
N HIS A 143 2.21 9.75 -19.59
CA HIS A 143 1.56 8.74 -20.41
C HIS A 143 1.85 7.29 -19.99
N MET A 144 2.11 7.07 -18.71
CA MET A 144 2.33 5.76 -18.11
C MET A 144 1.03 5.24 -17.49
N SER A 145 0.72 3.97 -17.68
CA SER A 145 -0.53 3.32 -17.24
C SER A 145 -0.29 2.15 -16.30
N SER A 146 0.94 1.69 -16.19
CA SER A 146 1.33 0.52 -15.40
C SER A 146 2.55 0.78 -14.55
N CYS A 147 2.62 0.13 -13.38
CA CYS A 147 3.81 0.20 -12.54
C CYS A 147 4.06 -1.09 -11.75
N ILE A 148 5.32 -1.25 -11.31
CA ILE A 148 5.70 -2.24 -10.32
C ILE A 148 5.90 -1.51 -8.99
N ALA A 149 5.09 -1.84 -8.00
CA ALA A 149 5.19 -1.28 -6.65
C ALA A 149 6.22 -2.05 -5.82
N VAL A 150 7.23 -1.33 -5.34
CA VAL A 150 8.29 -1.85 -4.46
C VAL A 150 8.14 -1.29 -3.06
N SER A 151 7.98 -2.18 -2.08
CA SER A 151 7.91 -1.85 -0.66
C SER A 151 8.18 -3.10 0.19
N ASP A 152 7.90 -3.04 1.51
CA ASP A 152 7.95 -4.23 2.36
C ASP A 152 6.74 -5.15 2.08
N GLU A 153 6.92 -6.45 2.30
CA GLU A 153 6.01 -7.52 1.90
C GLU A 153 4.55 -7.30 2.34
N TYR A 154 4.28 -6.95 3.61
CA TYR A 154 2.90 -6.72 4.04
C TYR A 154 2.34 -5.35 3.64
N HIS A 155 3.22 -4.39 3.31
CA HIS A 155 2.81 -3.04 2.92
C HIS A 155 2.37 -2.93 1.46
N VAL A 156 2.88 -3.80 0.56
CA VAL A 156 2.57 -3.74 -0.88
C VAL A 156 1.08 -3.89 -1.19
N PHE A 157 0.32 -4.66 -0.39
CA PHE A 157 -1.13 -4.78 -0.56
C PHE A 157 -1.83 -3.41 -0.53
N ARG A 158 -1.56 -2.60 0.50
CA ARG A 158 -2.18 -1.28 0.65
C ARG A 158 -1.74 -0.34 -0.47
N ILE A 159 -0.47 -0.35 -0.83
CA ILE A 159 0.06 0.44 -1.95
C ILE A 159 -0.61 0.05 -3.26
N ARG A 160 -0.76 -1.25 -3.55
CA ARG A 160 -1.47 -1.75 -4.74
C ARG A 160 -2.87 -1.15 -4.80
N ARG A 161 -3.67 -1.27 -3.73
CA ARG A 161 -5.05 -0.78 -3.69
C ARG A 161 -5.16 0.73 -3.87
N LEU A 162 -4.22 1.49 -3.29
CA LEU A 162 -4.15 2.94 -3.43
C LEU A 162 -3.87 3.36 -4.87
N LEU A 163 -2.93 2.72 -5.55
CA LEU A 163 -2.58 3.01 -6.93
C LEU A 163 -3.65 2.50 -7.92
N GLU A 164 -4.30 1.36 -7.65
CA GLU A 164 -5.43 0.88 -8.44
C GLU A 164 -6.62 1.85 -8.40
N ASP A 165 -6.89 2.50 -7.26
CA ASP A 165 -7.92 3.56 -7.16
C ASP A 165 -7.55 4.79 -8.02
N GLU A 166 -6.26 5.02 -8.29
CA GLU A 166 -5.77 6.01 -9.26
C GLU A 166 -5.79 5.53 -10.72
N ARG A 167 -6.42 4.38 -10.99
CA ARG A 167 -6.55 3.75 -12.31
C ARG A 167 -5.22 3.33 -12.94
N VAL A 168 -4.25 2.99 -12.13
CA VAL A 168 -2.96 2.43 -12.54
C VAL A 168 -3.03 0.91 -12.52
N GLN A 169 -2.50 0.25 -13.54
CA GLN A 169 -2.27 -1.20 -13.51
C GLN A 169 -1.06 -1.49 -12.63
N VAL A 170 -1.25 -2.20 -11.53
CA VAL A 170 -0.21 -2.39 -10.52
C VAL A 170 0.22 -3.84 -10.42
N TYR A 171 1.50 -4.07 -10.59
CA TYR A 171 2.19 -5.29 -10.24
C TYR A 171 2.93 -5.08 -8.92
N VAL A 172 3.10 -6.12 -8.11
CA VAL A 172 3.83 -6.01 -6.84
C VAL A 172 5.13 -6.80 -6.88
N ALA A 173 6.19 -6.18 -6.43
CA ALA A 173 7.48 -6.80 -6.21
C ALA A 173 8.00 -6.40 -4.82
N PRO A 174 7.46 -7.00 -3.74
CA PRO A 174 7.96 -6.73 -2.40
C PRO A 174 9.44 -7.07 -2.29
N ARG A 175 10.20 -6.26 -1.54
CA ARG A 175 11.60 -6.56 -1.32
C ARG A 175 11.76 -7.89 -0.57
N PRO A 176 12.72 -8.73 -0.96
CA PRO A 176 12.97 -10.00 -0.29
C PRO A 176 13.28 -9.82 1.21
N GLU A 177 12.97 -10.84 2.02
CA GLU A 177 13.33 -10.93 3.43
C GLU A 177 12.80 -9.77 4.32
N SER A 178 11.70 -9.13 3.93
CA SER A 178 11.08 -8.09 4.75
C SER A 178 10.08 -8.62 5.79
N LYS A 179 9.75 -9.92 5.76
CA LYS A 179 8.86 -10.54 6.75
C LYS A 179 9.52 -10.61 8.11
N PRO A 180 8.82 -10.24 9.18
CA PRO A 180 9.32 -10.47 10.52
C PRO A 180 9.60 -11.96 10.78
N HIS A 181 10.65 -12.28 11.55
CA HIS A 181 11.01 -13.66 11.84
C HIS A 181 9.97 -14.39 12.72
N SER A 182 9.36 -13.69 13.67
CA SER A 182 8.35 -14.24 14.59
C SER A 182 6.97 -14.29 13.94
N LEU A 183 6.24 -15.39 14.10
CA LEU A 183 4.84 -15.53 13.67
C LEU A 183 3.92 -14.49 14.32
N TRP A 184 4.16 -14.15 15.59
CA TRP A 184 3.42 -13.10 16.29
C TRP A 184 3.62 -11.73 15.65
N LEU A 185 4.86 -11.38 15.32
CA LEU A 185 5.16 -10.12 14.64
C LEU A 185 4.58 -10.07 13.23
N ARG A 186 4.52 -11.22 12.53
CA ARG A 186 3.83 -11.32 11.22
C ARG A 186 2.34 -11.06 11.36
N ALA A 187 1.69 -11.72 12.33
CA ALA A 187 0.26 -11.50 12.60
C ALA A 187 -0.03 -10.04 12.95
N TRP A 188 0.82 -9.42 13.78
CA TRP A 188 0.71 -8.00 14.13
C TRP A 188 0.90 -7.07 12.92
N ALA A 189 1.85 -7.36 12.04
CA ALA A 189 2.07 -6.59 10.81
C ALA A 189 0.85 -6.66 9.89
N VAL A 190 0.28 -7.85 9.67
CA VAL A 190 -0.95 -8.04 8.88
C VAL A 190 -2.12 -7.28 9.50
N LEU A 191 -2.31 -7.39 10.82
CA LEU A 191 -3.39 -6.70 11.54
C LEU A 191 -3.26 -5.17 11.38
N ARG A 192 -2.06 -4.62 11.58
CA ARG A 192 -1.79 -3.19 11.44
C ARG A 192 -2.09 -2.70 10.02
N GLU A 193 -1.66 -3.42 9.00
CA GLU A 193 -1.94 -3.04 7.60
C GLU A 193 -3.42 -3.17 7.25
N ALA A 194 -4.12 -4.19 7.75
CA ALA A 194 -5.56 -4.35 7.56
C ALA A 194 -6.35 -3.17 8.19
N ILE A 195 -5.98 -2.77 9.41
CA ILE A 195 -6.59 -1.61 10.09
C ILE A 195 -6.29 -0.33 9.32
N SER A 196 -5.04 -0.10 8.89
CA SER A 196 -4.64 1.08 8.14
C SER A 196 -5.37 1.17 6.79
N TYR A 197 -5.55 0.05 6.10
CA TYR A 197 -6.33 -0.02 4.86
C TYR A 197 -7.81 0.31 5.09
N LEU A 198 -8.43 -0.25 6.13
CA LEU A 198 -9.83 0.03 6.46
C LEU A 198 -10.03 1.49 6.88
N ALA A 199 -9.13 2.04 7.69
CA ALA A 199 -9.19 3.44 8.10
C ALA A 199 -9.15 4.38 6.88
N TRP A 200 -8.25 4.12 5.94
CA TRP A 200 -8.20 4.87 4.68
C TRP A 200 -9.49 4.68 3.87
N ARG A 201 -9.97 3.46 3.69
CA ARG A 201 -11.17 3.15 2.89
C ARG A 201 -12.43 3.82 3.43
N LEU A 202 -12.56 3.91 4.75
CA LEU A 202 -13.68 4.59 5.41
C LEU A 202 -13.55 6.13 5.30
N HIS A 203 -12.34 6.66 5.44
CA HIS A 203 -12.10 8.10 5.39
C HIS A 203 -12.35 8.69 3.98
N PHE A 204 -11.96 7.98 2.91
CA PHE A 204 -12.18 8.40 1.52
C PHE A 204 -13.64 8.29 1.05
N ARG A 205 -14.47 7.43 1.68
CA ARG A 205 -15.91 7.33 1.34
C ARG A 205 -16.77 8.43 1.98
N VAL A 206 -16.23 9.19 2.92
CA VAL A 206 -16.95 10.25 3.64
C VAL A 206 -16.64 11.64 3.05
N ARG A 207 -15.74 11.76 2.08
CA ARG A 207 -15.46 12.95 1.28
C ARG A 207 -16.03 12.80 -0.12
#